data_c7ff061614ceebbc89b6de8805612872
#
_entry.id   c7ff061614ceebbc89b6de8805612872
#
_cell.length_a   1.000
_cell.length_b   1.000
_cell.length_c   1.000
_cell.angle_alpha   90.00
_cell.angle_beta   90.00
_cell.angle_gamma   90.00
#
_symmetry.space_group_name_H-M   'P 1'
#
loop_
_entity.id
_entity.type
_entity.pdbx_description
1 polymer ?
#
loop_
_entity_poly.entity_id
_entity_poly.type
_entity_poly.pdbx_seq_one_letter_code
_entity_poly.pdbx_strand_id
1 'polypeptide(L)'
;MSEARMSGAPGHSQGRGLVVGVDGSDQSMCALVWAAQEAERRQSPLHVVTAYTVPVFAASSMDAGYATVDDSVIREGAQAVLDQSISKIASHHNIEIVPRVESGDAAGVLLELSEEAELMVVGSRGRGGFVGRLLGSVSAALPAHSKCPTVVVPLYCAPRLDEAGVSAPKSKGEPCPRAEEVEKVVVVGVDGSEQARMASLIAAEQAQSRGLPLRVECSLPPFTGSLAWMPTPVDRDALHAEIMVQLNAGKAWLQSHFPQLDVSVELLDGPPVEVLIEASRTAELVVLGTRGRGGFAGMLLGSTSQGVLHHAKGPVLVVPDREDPRLTDRANFGPMAA
;
A
#
# COMPACT_ATOMS: atom_id res chain seq x y z
N MET A 1 13.65 -49.78 26.07
CA MET A 1 12.58 -48.81 26.15
C MET A 1 13.24 -47.43 26.02
N SER A 2 13.21 -46.88 24.84
CA SER A 2 13.75 -45.56 24.54
C SER A 2 12.72 -44.85 23.70
N GLU A 3 12.06 -43.86 24.30
CA GLU A 3 11.05 -43.04 23.66
C GLU A 3 11.75 -42.02 22.73
N ALA A 4 11.51 -42.14 21.43
CA ALA A 4 11.89 -41.17 20.45
C ALA A 4 10.99 -39.95 20.61
N ARG A 5 11.57 -38.82 21.04
CA ARG A 5 10.96 -37.51 20.97
C ARG A 5 10.86 -37.10 19.50
N MET A 6 9.65 -37.07 18.99
CA MET A 6 9.31 -36.45 17.73
C MET A 6 9.47 -34.95 17.91
N SER A 7 10.46 -34.39 17.18
CA SER A 7 10.66 -32.97 17.00
C SER A 7 9.43 -32.41 16.28
N GLY A 8 8.63 -31.62 16.99
CA GLY A 8 7.53 -30.88 16.41
C GLY A 8 8.09 -29.83 15.42
N ALA A 9 7.56 -29.83 14.21
CA ALA A 9 7.72 -28.76 13.26
C ALA A 9 7.27 -27.44 13.91
N PRO A 10 7.90 -26.28 13.58
CA PRO A 10 7.46 -24.99 14.10
C PRO A 10 6.02 -24.79 13.69
N GLY A 11 5.14 -24.63 14.71
CA GLY A 11 3.72 -24.38 14.50
C GLY A 11 3.53 -23.20 13.54
N HIS A 12 2.77 -23.44 12.49
CA HIS A 12 2.18 -22.38 11.72
C HIS A 12 1.39 -21.53 12.71
N SER A 13 1.86 -20.32 13.01
CA SER A 13 1.01 -19.32 13.63
C SER A 13 -0.25 -19.29 12.77
N GLN A 14 -1.42 -19.43 13.37
CA GLN A 14 -2.69 -19.15 12.69
C GLN A 14 -2.58 -17.69 12.25
N GLY A 15 -2.09 -17.48 11.03
CA GLY A 15 -1.68 -16.19 10.50
C GLY A 15 -2.91 -15.31 10.40
N ARG A 16 -2.74 -14.10 10.80
CA ARG A 16 -3.76 -13.05 10.72
C ARG A 16 -4.28 -12.82 9.29
N GLY A 17 -3.54 -13.28 8.27
CA GLY A 17 -3.91 -13.27 6.86
C GLY A 17 -3.94 -11.88 6.21
N LEU A 18 -4.18 -11.88 4.90
CA LEU A 18 -4.40 -10.66 4.13
C LEU A 18 -5.89 -10.33 4.10
N VAL A 19 -6.22 -9.04 4.09
CA VAL A 19 -7.60 -8.56 3.96
C VAL A 19 -7.73 -7.72 2.71
N VAL A 20 -8.69 -8.03 1.83
CA VAL A 20 -8.99 -7.23 0.66
C VAL A 20 -10.45 -6.77 0.67
N GLY A 21 -10.65 -5.46 0.48
CA GLY A 21 -11.98 -4.87 0.33
C GLY A 21 -12.47 -4.94 -1.11
N VAL A 22 -13.66 -5.52 -1.34
CA VAL A 22 -14.28 -5.62 -2.66
C VAL A 22 -15.69 -5.02 -2.66
N ASP A 23 -16.00 -4.27 -3.72
CA ASP A 23 -17.31 -3.69 -3.95
C ASP A 23 -17.87 -4.02 -5.35
N GLY A 24 -17.17 -4.89 -6.09
CA GLY A 24 -17.49 -5.31 -7.45
C GLY A 24 -17.13 -4.27 -8.52
N SER A 25 -16.38 -3.22 -8.19
CA SER A 25 -15.79 -2.31 -9.17
C SER A 25 -14.53 -2.91 -9.82
N ASP A 26 -14.16 -2.41 -11.00
CA ASP A 26 -12.95 -2.85 -11.70
C ASP A 26 -11.68 -2.62 -10.85
N GLN A 27 -11.63 -1.53 -10.09
CA GLN A 27 -10.53 -1.25 -9.18
C GLN A 27 -10.43 -2.26 -8.04
N SER A 28 -11.59 -2.65 -7.46
CA SER A 28 -11.59 -3.67 -6.41
C SER A 28 -11.23 -5.04 -6.95
N MET A 29 -11.54 -5.32 -8.23
CA MET A 29 -11.09 -6.55 -8.89
C MET A 29 -9.57 -6.57 -9.09
N CYS A 30 -8.96 -5.46 -9.52
CA CYS A 30 -7.49 -5.35 -9.57
C CYS A 30 -6.85 -5.58 -8.19
N ALA A 31 -7.45 -5.01 -7.15
CA ALA A 31 -6.99 -5.21 -5.77
C ALA A 31 -7.12 -6.68 -5.34
N LEU A 32 -8.21 -7.34 -5.70
CA LEU A 32 -8.43 -8.75 -5.37
C LEU A 32 -7.42 -9.69 -6.04
N VAL A 33 -7.15 -9.49 -7.34
CA VAL A 33 -6.13 -10.29 -8.06
C VAL A 33 -4.75 -10.05 -7.46
N TRP A 34 -4.37 -8.79 -7.22
CA TRP A 34 -3.10 -8.48 -6.57
C TRP A 34 -2.99 -9.12 -5.18
N ALA A 35 -4.06 -9.07 -4.38
CA ALA A 35 -4.11 -9.67 -3.05
C ALA A 35 -4.01 -11.20 -3.09
N ALA A 36 -4.63 -11.86 -4.09
CA ALA A 36 -4.55 -13.29 -4.28
C ALA A 36 -3.12 -13.75 -4.62
N GLN A 37 -2.45 -13.05 -5.55
CA GLN A 37 -1.04 -13.29 -5.87
C GLN A 37 -0.12 -13.09 -4.65
N GLU A 38 -0.41 -12.08 -3.83
CA GLU A 38 0.35 -11.83 -2.60
C GLU A 38 0.10 -12.87 -1.53
N ALA A 39 -1.15 -13.31 -1.35
CA ALA A 39 -1.53 -14.37 -0.41
C ALA A 39 -0.87 -15.71 -0.79
N GLU A 40 -0.84 -16.04 -2.07
CA GLU A 40 -0.18 -17.23 -2.59
C GLU A 40 1.33 -17.19 -2.32
N ARG A 41 1.98 -16.05 -2.58
CA ARG A 41 3.40 -15.85 -2.30
C ARG A 41 3.74 -16.00 -0.81
N ARG A 42 2.86 -15.51 0.08
CA ARG A 42 3.05 -15.59 1.53
C ARG A 42 2.56 -16.90 2.14
N GLN A 43 1.85 -17.70 1.38
CA GLN A 43 1.14 -18.88 1.88
C GLN A 43 0.21 -18.53 3.06
N SER A 44 -0.47 -17.42 2.96
CA SER A 44 -1.37 -16.85 3.98
C SER A 44 -2.83 -16.88 3.50
N PRO A 45 -3.81 -17.01 4.40
CA PRO A 45 -5.22 -16.91 4.03
C PRO A 45 -5.57 -15.51 3.51
N LEU A 46 -6.53 -15.45 2.58
CA LEU A 46 -7.08 -14.22 2.02
C LEU A 46 -8.51 -13.99 2.49
N HIS A 47 -8.72 -13.01 3.35
CA HIS A 47 -10.05 -12.55 3.75
C HIS A 47 -10.58 -11.57 2.70
N VAL A 48 -11.62 -11.99 1.97
CA VAL A 48 -12.29 -11.14 0.97
C VAL A 48 -13.53 -10.53 1.62
N VAL A 49 -13.55 -9.20 1.75
CA VAL A 49 -14.53 -8.47 2.55
C VAL A 49 -15.37 -7.57 1.68
N THR A 50 -16.69 -7.69 1.81
CA THR A 50 -17.67 -6.73 1.29
C THR A 50 -18.42 -6.12 2.46
N ALA A 51 -18.45 -4.79 2.56
CA ALA A 51 -19.23 -4.08 3.56
C ALA A 51 -20.51 -3.47 2.94
N TYR A 52 -21.60 -3.48 3.71
CA TYR A 52 -22.85 -2.86 3.30
C TYR A 52 -23.46 -2.01 4.42
N THR A 53 -24.19 -0.97 4.06
CA THR A 53 -24.92 -0.13 5.00
C THR A 53 -26.41 -0.21 4.73
N VAL A 54 -27.21 -0.29 5.79
CA VAL A 54 -28.67 -0.19 5.69
C VAL A 54 -29.05 1.29 5.70
N PRO A 55 -29.59 1.84 4.62
CA PRO A 55 -29.99 3.23 4.59
C PRO A 55 -31.20 3.46 5.51
N VAL A 56 -31.06 4.36 6.46
CA VAL A 56 -32.19 4.81 7.31
C VAL A 56 -32.83 6.00 6.61
N PHE A 57 -34.00 5.78 6.02
CA PHE A 57 -34.79 6.85 5.46
C PHE A 57 -35.65 7.49 6.57
N ALA A 58 -35.26 8.69 7.03
CA ALA A 58 -36.14 9.52 7.85
C ALA A 58 -37.21 10.13 6.97
N ALA A 59 -38.43 9.61 7.01
CA ALA A 59 -39.57 10.23 6.34
C ALA A 59 -39.89 11.56 7.04
N SER A 60 -39.83 12.66 6.29
CA SER A 60 -40.08 14.03 6.76
C SER A 60 -41.55 14.36 7.04
N SER A 61 -42.45 13.35 7.03
CA SER A 61 -43.86 13.51 7.42
C SER A 61 -44.20 12.63 8.62
N MET A 62 -44.84 13.22 9.60
CA MET A 62 -45.24 12.59 10.87
C MET A 62 -46.15 11.35 10.76
N ASP A 63 -46.54 10.98 9.55
CA ASP A 63 -47.52 9.89 9.29
C ASP A 63 -46.93 8.74 8.46
N ALA A 64 -45.70 8.82 7.99
CA ALA A 64 -45.05 7.74 7.27
C ALA A 64 -44.14 6.96 8.25
N GLY A 65 -44.55 5.75 8.60
CA GLY A 65 -43.73 4.84 9.38
C GLY A 65 -42.37 4.66 8.72
N TYR A 66 -41.34 4.44 9.52
CA TYR A 66 -39.97 4.18 9.07
C TYR A 66 -39.99 3.02 8.07
N ALA A 67 -39.84 3.32 6.78
CA ALA A 67 -39.60 2.29 5.80
C ALA A 67 -38.18 1.78 5.99
N THR A 68 -38.04 0.73 6.76
CA THR A 68 -36.74 0.00 6.85
C THR A 68 -36.64 -0.86 5.61
N VAL A 69 -35.63 -0.64 4.78
CA VAL A 69 -35.24 -1.63 3.78
C VAL A 69 -34.84 -2.89 4.53
N ASP A 70 -35.34 -4.04 4.10
CA ASP A 70 -35.03 -5.32 4.74
C ASP A 70 -33.53 -5.57 4.64
N ASP A 71 -32.85 -5.67 5.79
CA ASP A 71 -31.42 -5.94 5.92
C ASP A 71 -31.03 -7.20 5.13
N SER A 72 -31.90 -8.20 5.09
CA SER A 72 -31.65 -9.46 4.38
C SER A 72 -31.42 -9.26 2.89
N VAL A 73 -32.20 -8.38 2.23
CA VAL A 73 -32.08 -8.10 0.78
C VAL A 73 -30.77 -7.40 0.46
N ILE A 74 -30.36 -6.45 1.30
CA ILE A 74 -29.09 -5.73 1.10
C ILE A 74 -27.91 -6.68 1.31
N ARG A 75 -27.98 -7.50 2.36
CA ARG A 75 -26.96 -8.51 2.67
C ARG A 75 -26.84 -9.55 1.54
N GLU A 76 -27.94 -10.03 0.98
CA GLU A 76 -27.95 -10.94 -0.17
C GLU A 76 -27.28 -10.30 -1.39
N GLY A 77 -27.55 -9.01 -1.64
CA GLY A 77 -26.88 -8.25 -2.70
C GLY A 77 -25.36 -8.13 -2.48
N ALA A 78 -24.95 -7.87 -1.25
CA ALA A 78 -23.52 -7.82 -0.88
C ALA A 78 -22.86 -9.20 -1.02
N GLN A 79 -23.54 -10.28 -0.61
CA GLN A 79 -23.09 -11.65 -0.78
C GLN A 79 -22.90 -12.01 -2.27
N ALA A 80 -23.83 -11.63 -3.12
CA ALA A 80 -23.73 -11.88 -4.56
C ALA A 80 -22.49 -11.17 -5.19
N VAL A 81 -22.20 -9.94 -4.75
CA VAL A 81 -20.98 -9.22 -5.18
C VAL A 81 -19.73 -9.95 -4.73
N LEU A 82 -19.71 -10.43 -3.49
CA LEU A 82 -18.58 -11.18 -2.92
C LEU A 82 -18.36 -12.49 -3.69
N ASP A 83 -19.42 -13.29 -3.88
CA ASP A 83 -19.35 -14.59 -4.57
C ASP A 83 -18.89 -14.42 -6.03
N GLN A 84 -19.43 -13.41 -6.72
CA GLN A 84 -19.00 -13.08 -8.08
C GLN A 84 -17.53 -12.69 -8.14
N SER A 85 -17.04 -11.93 -7.16
CA SER A 85 -15.64 -11.51 -7.10
C SER A 85 -14.73 -12.69 -6.86
N ILE A 86 -15.04 -13.54 -5.87
CA ILE A 86 -14.26 -14.73 -5.54
C ILE A 86 -14.22 -15.74 -6.70
N SER A 87 -15.34 -15.93 -7.41
CA SER A 87 -15.39 -16.86 -8.53
C SER A 87 -14.37 -16.58 -9.63
N LYS A 88 -13.94 -15.34 -9.78
CA LYS A 88 -12.96 -14.92 -10.79
C LYS A 88 -11.51 -15.31 -10.44
N ILE A 89 -11.19 -15.49 -9.15
CA ILE A 89 -9.82 -15.82 -8.71
C ILE A 89 -9.68 -17.28 -8.26
N ALA A 90 -10.78 -17.92 -7.85
CA ALA A 90 -10.77 -19.25 -7.22
C ALA A 90 -10.16 -20.37 -8.10
N SER A 91 -10.23 -20.22 -9.44
CA SER A 91 -9.66 -21.20 -10.38
C SER A 91 -8.18 -20.97 -10.71
N HIS A 92 -7.62 -19.80 -10.34
CA HIS A 92 -6.27 -19.38 -10.72
C HIS A 92 -5.27 -19.45 -9.57
N HIS A 93 -5.76 -19.43 -8.31
CA HIS A 93 -4.92 -19.40 -7.12
C HIS A 93 -5.23 -20.55 -6.17
N ASN A 94 -4.17 -21.18 -5.63
CA ASN A 94 -4.29 -22.23 -4.62
C ASN A 94 -4.08 -21.65 -3.21
N ILE A 95 -5.07 -20.86 -2.76
CA ILE A 95 -5.04 -20.15 -1.48
C ILE A 95 -6.32 -20.44 -0.68
N GLU A 96 -6.24 -20.35 0.64
CA GLU A 96 -7.42 -20.33 1.49
C GLU A 96 -8.14 -18.98 1.36
N ILE A 97 -9.38 -18.99 0.86
CA ILE A 97 -10.22 -17.79 0.74
C ILE A 97 -11.27 -17.80 1.83
N VAL A 98 -11.30 -16.74 2.64
CA VAL A 98 -12.27 -16.53 3.72
C VAL A 98 -13.23 -15.41 3.34
N PRO A 99 -14.45 -15.71 2.85
CA PRO A 99 -15.43 -14.69 2.49
C PRO A 99 -16.04 -14.04 3.75
N ARG A 100 -16.22 -12.71 3.72
CA ARG A 100 -16.85 -11.94 4.79
C ARG A 100 -17.79 -10.89 4.23
N VAL A 101 -19.03 -10.86 4.72
CA VAL A 101 -20.02 -9.79 4.48
C VAL A 101 -20.27 -9.13 5.81
N GLU A 102 -19.90 -7.86 5.92
CA GLU A 102 -19.95 -7.09 7.16
C GLU A 102 -20.94 -5.92 7.03
N SER A 103 -21.70 -5.69 8.10
CA SER A 103 -22.62 -4.54 8.18
C SER A 103 -21.87 -3.33 8.76
N GLY A 104 -21.89 -2.21 8.05
CA GLY A 104 -21.24 -0.98 8.48
C GLY A 104 -20.68 -0.14 7.34
N ASP A 105 -20.11 1.00 7.70
CA ASP A 105 -19.32 1.80 6.75
C ASP A 105 -18.06 1.04 6.33
N ALA A 106 -17.81 0.96 5.03
CA ALA A 106 -16.72 0.16 4.50
C ALA A 106 -15.32 0.58 5.04
N ALA A 107 -15.10 1.86 5.28
CA ALA A 107 -13.83 2.33 5.84
C ALA A 107 -13.70 1.90 7.32
N GLY A 108 -14.77 2.05 8.12
CA GLY A 108 -14.81 1.64 9.51
C GLY A 108 -14.56 0.14 9.68
N VAL A 109 -15.31 -0.68 8.95
CA VAL A 109 -15.17 -2.15 8.96
C VAL A 109 -13.73 -2.59 8.62
N LEU A 110 -13.16 -2.04 7.54
CA LEU A 110 -11.81 -2.42 7.13
C LEU A 110 -10.74 -1.90 8.11
N LEU A 111 -10.96 -0.75 8.75
CA LEU A 111 -10.06 -0.25 9.79
C LEU A 111 -10.05 -1.16 11.02
N GLU A 112 -11.21 -1.65 11.47
CA GLU A 112 -11.30 -2.62 12.55
C GLU A 112 -10.55 -3.92 12.20
N LEU A 113 -10.76 -4.44 11.00
CA LEU A 113 -10.04 -5.63 10.52
C LEU A 113 -8.52 -5.43 10.39
N SER A 114 -8.07 -4.19 10.21
CA SER A 114 -6.63 -3.89 10.11
C SER A 114 -5.86 -4.13 11.42
N GLU A 115 -6.54 -4.23 12.56
CA GLU A 115 -5.89 -4.51 13.86
C GLU A 115 -5.32 -5.93 13.92
N GLU A 116 -5.92 -6.85 13.19
CA GLU A 116 -5.52 -8.27 13.15
C GLU A 116 -4.90 -8.69 11.82
N ALA A 117 -5.02 -7.89 10.77
CA ALA A 117 -4.50 -8.20 9.45
C ALA A 117 -2.96 -8.03 9.37
N GLU A 118 -2.33 -8.82 8.50
CA GLU A 118 -0.93 -8.63 8.12
C GLU A 118 -0.77 -7.53 7.08
N LEU A 119 -1.75 -7.42 6.19
CA LEU A 119 -1.77 -6.49 5.06
C LEU A 119 -3.20 -6.19 4.65
N MET A 120 -3.52 -4.92 4.49
CA MET A 120 -4.76 -4.47 3.85
C MET A 120 -4.53 -4.19 2.37
N VAL A 121 -5.51 -4.58 1.52
CA VAL A 121 -5.45 -4.30 0.08
C VAL A 121 -6.78 -3.70 -0.37
N VAL A 122 -6.71 -2.59 -1.11
CA VAL A 122 -7.89 -1.92 -1.66
C VAL A 122 -7.62 -1.34 -3.04
N GLY A 123 -8.66 -1.21 -3.84
CA GLY A 123 -8.60 -0.46 -5.08
C GLY A 123 -8.51 1.04 -4.83
N SER A 124 -7.93 1.80 -5.74
CA SER A 124 -7.80 3.26 -5.60
C SER A 124 -9.14 3.98 -5.56
N ARG A 125 -10.21 3.38 -6.08
CA ARG A 125 -11.60 3.88 -6.06
C ARG A 125 -12.59 2.73 -5.95
N GLY A 126 -13.84 3.02 -5.65
CA GLY A 126 -14.96 2.09 -5.63
C GLY A 126 -16.14 2.58 -6.47
N ARG A 127 -17.27 1.87 -6.41
CA ARG A 127 -18.52 2.17 -7.16
C ARG A 127 -19.09 3.56 -6.90
N GLY A 128 -18.90 4.13 -5.68
CA GLY A 128 -19.48 5.41 -5.27
C GLY A 128 -18.64 6.65 -5.63
N GLY A 129 -17.57 6.51 -6.40
CA GLY A 129 -16.65 7.61 -6.71
C GLY A 129 -17.28 8.67 -7.61
N PHE A 130 -17.39 9.92 -7.12
CA PHE A 130 -17.74 11.06 -7.97
C PHE A 130 -16.73 11.20 -9.11
N VAL A 131 -17.23 11.47 -10.33
CA VAL A 131 -16.42 11.80 -11.49
C VAL A 131 -15.55 13.02 -11.14
N GLY A 132 -14.23 12.87 -11.21
CA GLY A 132 -13.25 13.93 -10.87
C GLY A 132 -12.49 13.74 -9.55
N ARG A 133 -12.86 12.81 -8.66
CA ARG A 133 -12.01 12.43 -7.52
C ARG A 133 -11.00 11.37 -7.95
N LEU A 134 -9.74 11.59 -7.58
CA LEU A 134 -8.64 10.69 -7.93
C LEU A 134 -8.55 9.47 -6.97
N LEU A 135 -9.05 9.59 -5.73
CA LEU A 135 -9.03 8.57 -4.69
C LEU A 135 -10.41 8.40 -4.04
N GLY A 136 -10.79 7.16 -3.70
CA GLY A 136 -12.03 6.85 -2.98
C GLY A 136 -11.92 7.12 -1.48
N SER A 137 -13.07 7.15 -0.76
CA SER A 137 -13.10 7.37 0.70
C SER A 137 -12.34 6.28 1.46
N VAL A 138 -12.54 5.01 1.12
CA VAL A 138 -11.85 3.86 1.74
C VAL A 138 -10.35 3.92 1.47
N SER A 139 -9.95 4.11 0.21
CA SER A 139 -8.55 4.18 -0.20
C SER A 139 -7.81 5.43 0.29
N ALA A 140 -8.53 6.46 0.74
CA ALA A 140 -7.95 7.60 1.45
C ALA A 140 -7.84 7.34 2.97
N ALA A 141 -8.84 6.68 3.57
CA ALA A 141 -8.90 6.44 5.01
C ALA A 141 -7.91 5.36 5.46
N LEU A 142 -7.84 4.22 4.76
CA LEU A 142 -7.01 3.10 5.18
C LEU A 142 -5.52 3.44 5.27
N PRO A 143 -4.84 4.05 4.29
CA PRO A 143 -3.43 4.41 4.40
C PRO A 143 -3.14 5.37 5.56
N ALA A 144 -4.14 6.16 5.98
CA ALA A 144 -3.99 7.14 7.04
C ALA A 144 -4.20 6.55 8.45
N HIS A 145 -5.06 5.54 8.59
CA HIS A 145 -5.56 5.08 9.89
C HIS A 145 -5.35 3.59 10.18
N SER A 146 -5.02 2.79 9.18
CA SER A 146 -4.80 1.34 9.34
C SER A 146 -3.69 1.04 10.34
N LYS A 147 -3.85 -0.06 11.08
CA LYS A 147 -2.84 -0.57 12.03
C LYS A 147 -1.79 -1.46 11.39
N CYS A 148 -2.04 -1.92 10.18
CA CYS A 148 -1.09 -2.70 9.38
C CYS A 148 -0.79 -2.00 8.04
N PRO A 149 0.25 -2.42 7.32
CA PRO A 149 0.55 -1.89 5.99
C PRO A 149 -0.66 -1.99 5.05
N THR A 150 -0.86 -0.98 4.20
CA THR A 150 -2.00 -0.92 3.28
C THR A 150 -1.51 -0.73 1.85
N VAL A 151 -1.92 -1.61 0.95
CA VAL A 151 -1.67 -1.49 -0.49
C VAL A 151 -2.89 -0.89 -1.17
N VAL A 152 -2.66 0.16 -1.94
CA VAL A 152 -3.65 0.74 -2.84
C VAL A 152 -3.29 0.37 -4.27
N VAL A 153 -4.20 -0.32 -4.95
CA VAL A 153 -4.02 -0.83 -6.32
C VAL A 153 -4.80 0.04 -7.29
N PRO A 154 -4.14 0.80 -8.17
CA PRO A 154 -4.83 1.63 -9.15
C PRO A 154 -5.31 0.80 -10.36
N LEU A 155 -6.43 1.21 -10.95
CA LEU A 155 -6.96 0.57 -12.18
C LEU A 155 -5.96 0.65 -13.35
N TYR A 156 -5.05 1.63 -13.32
CA TYR A 156 -4.04 1.81 -14.36
C TYR A 156 -3.14 0.56 -14.51
N CYS A 157 -2.93 -0.22 -13.44
CA CYS A 157 -2.13 -1.44 -13.50
C CYS A 157 -2.93 -2.70 -13.92
N ALA A 158 -4.21 -2.58 -14.32
CA ALA A 158 -5.01 -3.72 -14.78
C ALA A 158 -4.30 -4.59 -15.85
N PRO A 159 -3.58 -4.03 -16.85
CA PRO A 159 -2.84 -4.85 -17.83
C PRO A 159 -1.69 -5.66 -17.26
N ARG A 160 -1.24 -5.36 -16.04
CA ARG A 160 -0.23 -6.16 -15.31
C ARG A 160 -0.85 -7.36 -14.59
N LEU A 161 -2.18 -7.35 -14.43
CA LEU A 161 -2.98 -8.32 -13.69
C LEU A 161 -3.89 -9.04 -14.69
N ASP A 162 -3.31 -9.86 -15.55
CA ASP A 162 -4.00 -10.52 -16.68
C ASP A 162 -5.27 -11.28 -16.27
N GLU A 163 -5.32 -11.76 -15.04
CA GLU A 163 -6.43 -12.55 -14.48
C GLU A 163 -7.64 -11.69 -14.06
N ALA A 164 -7.45 -10.38 -13.91
CA ALA A 164 -8.53 -9.49 -13.45
C ALA A 164 -9.69 -9.39 -14.45
N GLY A 165 -9.44 -9.72 -15.72
CA GLY A 165 -10.44 -9.60 -16.80
C GLY A 165 -10.95 -8.17 -16.98
N VAL A 166 -10.18 -7.18 -16.48
CA VAL A 166 -10.53 -5.76 -16.44
C VAL A 166 -9.73 -5.03 -17.51
N SER A 167 -10.41 -4.23 -18.30
CA SER A 167 -9.75 -3.38 -19.29
C SER A 167 -9.09 -2.16 -18.64
N ALA A 168 -7.89 -1.83 -19.10
CA ALA A 168 -7.26 -0.58 -18.69
C ALA A 168 -8.14 0.64 -19.01
N PRO A 169 -8.09 1.69 -18.18
CA PRO A 169 -8.83 2.90 -18.46
C PRO A 169 -8.38 3.49 -19.80
N LYS A 170 -9.34 3.90 -20.63
CA LYS A 170 -9.07 4.65 -21.86
C LYS A 170 -8.55 6.05 -21.47
N SER A 171 -7.29 6.15 -21.08
CA SER A 171 -6.67 7.44 -20.76
C SER A 171 -6.11 8.07 -22.04
N LYS A 172 -6.25 9.40 -22.16
CA LYS A 172 -5.51 10.19 -23.13
C LYS A 172 -4.06 10.35 -22.62
N GLY A 173 -3.24 9.33 -22.76
CA GLY A 173 -1.85 9.35 -22.26
C GLY A 173 -1.10 8.10 -22.68
N GLU A 174 0.14 7.98 -22.22
CA GLU A 174 0.95 6.82 -22.48
C GLU A 174 0.24 5.53 -22.03
N PRO A 175 0.35 4.45 -22.81
CA PRO A 175 -0.29 3.19 -22.49
C PRO A 175 0.22 2.66 -21.15
N CYS A 176 -0.62 1.94 -20.44
CA CYS A 176 -0.20 1.21 -19.25
C CYS A 176 0.80 0.13 -19.65
N PRO A 177 1.98 0.03 -18.99
CA PRO A 177 2.92 -1.03 -19.27
C PRO A 177 2.29 -2.41 -19.00
N ARG A 178 2.59 -3.39 -19.85
CA ARG A 178 2.20 -4.79 -19.64
C ARG A 178 3.08 -5.42 -18.55
N ALA A 179 2.69 -6.60 -18.06
CA ALA A 179 3.45 -7.33 -17.05
C ALA A 179 4.93 -7.58 -17.46
N GLU A 180 5.19 -7.75 -18.74
CA GLU A 180 6.52 -7.97 -19.33
C GLU A 180 7.39 -6.70 -19.32
N GLU A 181 6.76 -5.51 -19.30
CA GLU A 181 7.41 -4.20 -19.33
C GLU A 181 7.62 -3.65 -17.91
N VAL A 182 7.14 -4.37 -16.89
CA VAL A 182 7.32 -4.00 -15.47
C VAL A 182 8.75 -4.29 -15.06
N GLU A 183 9.38 -3.29 -14.49
CA GLU A 183 10.70 -3.43 -13.89
C GLU A 183 10.60 -4.30 -12.64
N LYS A 184 11.34 -5.38 -12.61
CA LYS A 184 11.33 -6.33 -11.50
C LYS A 184 12.12 -5.78 -10.31
N VAL A 185 11.59 -4.71 -9.71
CA VAL A 185 12.19 -3.98 -8.59
C VAL A 185 11.11 -3.51 -7.60
N VAL A 186 11.42 -3.54 -6.32
CA VAL A 186 10.66 -2.82 -5.29
C VAL A 186 11.33 -1.48 -5.05
N VAL A 187 10.56 -0.39 -5.05
CA VAL A 187 11.05 0.97 -4.82
C VAL A 187 10.58 1.45 -3.46
N VAL A 188 11.44 2.09 -2.69
CA VAL A 188 11.05 2.81 -1.47
C VAL A 188 11.46 4.27 -1.53
N GLY A 189 10.52 5.17 -1.29
CA GLY A 189 10.78 6.60 -1.16
C GLY A 189 11.23 6.96 0.25
N VAL A 190 12.38 7.63 0.37
CA VAL A 190 12.96 8.03 1.65
C VAL A 190 13.26 9.52 1.72
N ASP A 191 13.09 10.10 2.91
CA ASP A 191 13.42 11.49 3.23
C ASP A 191 14.27 11.62 4.50
N GLY A 192 14.73 10.50 5.05
CA GLY A 192 15.50 10.42 6.28
C GLY A 192 14.68 10.48 7.58
N SER A 193 13.34 10.46 7.50
CA SER A 193 12.45 10.35 8.67
C SER A 193 12.48 8.93 9.27
N GLU A 194 11.96 8.77 10.51
CA GLU A 194 11.80 7.45 11.14
C GLU A 194 10.79 6.59 10.39
N GLN A 195 9.71 7.20 9.89
CA GLN A 195 8.72 6.52 9.06
C GLN A 195 9.32 5.99 7.74
N ALA A 196 10.23 6.75 7.12
CA ALA A 196 10.95 6.28 5.94
C ALA A 196 11.87 5.08 6.24
N ARG A 197 12.46 5.00 7.44
CA ARG A 197 13.24 3.83 7.89
C ARG A 197 12.35 2.60 8.07
N MET A 198 11.18 2.76 8.71
CA MET A 198 10.20 1.70 8.82
C MET A 198 9.75 1.24 7.44
N ALA A 199 9.43 2.18 6.54
CA ALA A 199 9.06 1.86 5.17
C ALA A 199 10.17 1.09 4.44
N SER A 200 11.44 1.43 4.68
CA SER A 200 12.59 0.74 4.09
C SER A 200 12.73 -0.71 4.58
N LEU A 201 12.47 -0.99 5.86
CA LEU A 201 12.45 -2.37 6.39
C LEU A 201 11.34 -3.20 5.72
N ILE A 202 10.13 -2.65 5.66
CA ILE A 202 9.00 -3.34 5.02
C ILE A 202 9.26 -3.51 3.52
N ALA A 203 9.85 -2.51 2.84
CA ALA A 203 10.23 -2.63 1.45
C ALA A 203 11.27 -3.73 1.21
N ALA A 204 12.25 -3.88 2.12
CA ALA A 204 13.24 -4.95 2.06
C ALA A 204 12.60 -6.34 2.26
N GLU A 205 11.66 -6.48 3.19
CA GLU A 205 10.86 -7.70 3.37
C GLU A 205 10.05 -8.02 2.09
N GLN A 206 9.43 -7.01 1.48
CA GLN A 206 8.68 -7.16 0.24
C GLN A 206 9.57 -7.55 -0.95
N ALA A 207 10.76 -6.95 -1.06
CA ALA A 207 11.73 -7.29 -2.09
C ALA A 207 12.27 -8.72 -1.91
N GLN A 208 12.66 -9.08 -0.69
CA GLN A 208 13.15 -10.42 -0.37
C GLN A 208 12.10 -11.50 -0.63
N SER A 209 10.86 -11.30 -0.21
CA SER A 209 9.77 -12.27 -0.42
C SER A 209 9.42 -12.48 -1.89
N ARG A 210 9.70 -11.49 -2.74
CA ARG A 210 9.51 -11.54 -4.20
C ARG A 210 10.75 -12.02 -4.94
N GLY A 211 11.90 -12.14 -4.28
CA GLY A 211 13.17 -12.40 -4.93
C GLY A 211 13.60 -11.26 -5.87
N LEU A 212 13.25 -10.02 -5.54
CA LEU A 212 13.52 -8.83 -6.34
C LEU A 212 14.54 -7.91 -5.65
N PRO A 213 15.30 -7.09 -6.41
CA PRO A 213 16.12 -6.04 -5.83
C PRO A 213 15.25 -4.94 -5.18
N LEU A 214 15.87 -4.21 -4.25
CA LEU A 214 15.32 -3.01 -3.62
C LEU A 214 16.04 -1.77 -4.14
N ARG A 215 15.29 -0.79 -4.62
CA ARG A 215 15.80 0.54 -4.97
C ARG A 215 15.30 1.58 -3.96
N VAL A 216 16.24 2.21 -3.28
CA VAL A 216 15.96 3.29 -2.31
C VAL A 216 16.10 4.61 -3.04
N GLU A 217 15.00 5.34 -3.19
CA GLU A 217 14.96 6.63 -3.88
C GLU A 217 14.80 7.78 -2.89
N CYS A 218 15.71 8.74 -2.97
CA CYS A 218 15.60 10.04 -2.31
C CYS A 218 15.46 11.12 -3.39
N SER A 219 14.61 12.09 -3.15
CA SER A 219 14.36 13.19 -4.09
C SER A 219 14.87 14.49 -3.52
N LEU A 220 15.61 15.23 -4.34
CA LEU A 220 16.08 16.58 -4.05
C LEU A 220 15.29 17.59 -4.90
N PRO A 221 14.29 18.26 -4.32
CA PRO A 221 13.51 19.25 -5.07
C PRO A 221 14.38 20.43 -5.49
N PRO A 222 14.07 21.06 -6.64
CA PRO A 222 14.77 22.25 -7.05
C PRO A 222 14.58 23.36 -6.01
N PHE A 223 15.64 24.08 -5.70
CA PHE A 223 15.59 25.23 -4.80
C PHE A 223 14.85 26.38 -5.48
N THR A 224 13.53 26.42 -5.37
CA THR A 224 12.69 27.50 -5.91
C THR A 224 12.10 28.34 -4.78
N GLY A 225 12.26 29.65 -4.86
CA GLY A 225 11.55 30.63 -4.04
C GLY A 225 12.16 30.96 -2.69
N SER A 226 12.12 30.08 -1.71
CA SER A 226 12.52 30.40 -0.31
C SER A 226 14.03 30.63 -0.12
N LEU A 227 14.87 30.07 -1.00
CA LEU A 227 16.33 30.26 -0.95
C LEU A 227 16.83 31.40 -1.84
N ALA A 228 15.96 32.03 -2.64
CA ALA A 228 16.33 33.19 -3.43
C ALA A 228 16.82 34.40 -2.57
N TRP A 229 16.51 34.38 -1.29
CA TRP A 229 16.92 35.41 -0.31
C TRP A 229 18.18 35.03 0.48
N MET A 230 18.76 33.84 0.25
CA MET A 230 20.01 33.46 0.92
C MET A 230 21.20 34.18 0.28
N PRO A 231 22.05 34.83 1.06
CA PRO A 231 23.20 35.55 0.58
C PRO A 231 24.34 34.69 0.04
N THR A 232 24.30 33.39 0.31
CA THR A 232 25.31 32.41 -0.12
C THR A 232 24.68 31.39 -1.09
N PRO A 233 25.30 31.15 -2.26
CA PRO A 233 24.85 30.09 -3.14
C PRO A 233 24.97 28.73 -2.43
N VAL A 234 23.90 27.94 -2.44
CA VAL A 234 23.95 26.55 -1.94
C VAL A 234 24.82 25.73 -2.90
N ASP A 235 25.89 25.16 -2.37
CA ASP A 235 26.71 24.20 -3.12
C ASP A 235 25.91 22.89 -3.26
N ARG A 236 25.32 22.70 -4.45
CA ARG A 236 24.52 21.51 -4.74
C ARG A 236 25.35 20.24 -4.75
N ASP A 237 26.58 20.31 -5.20
CA ASP A 237 27.46 19.14 -5.29
C ASP A 237 27.85 18.67 -3.90
N ALA A 238 28.16 19.61 -2.99
CA ALA A 238 28.44 19.30 -1.59
C ALA A 238 27.21 18.70 -0.89
N LEU A 239 26.03 19.27 -1.09
CA LEU A 239 24.78 18.75 -0.54
C LEU A 239 24.45 17.35 -1.08
N HIS A 240 24.63 17.17 -2.40
CA HIS A 240 24.41 15.89 -3.06
C HIS A 240 25.34 14.81 -2.47
N ALA A 241 26.63 15.14 -2.30
CA ALA A 241 27.62 14.24 -1.71
C ALA A 241 27.24 13.85 -0.27
N GLU A 242 26.78 14.81 0.55
CA GLU A 242 26.37 14.56 1.93
C GLU A 242 25.13 13.63 2.00
N ILE A 243 24.11 13.87 1.17
CA ILE A 243 22.92 13.01 1.10
C ILE A 243 23.31 11.60 0.65
N MET A 244 24.21 11.46 -0.33
CA MET A 244 24.66 10.16 -0.81
C MET A 244 25.41 9.38 0.28
N VAL A 245 26.18 10.04 1.16
CA VAL A 245 26.81 9.39 2.31
C VAL A 245 25.73 8.81 3.25
N GLN A 246 24.68 9.55 3.54
CA GLN A 246 23.57 9.08 4.38
C GLN A 246 22.79 7.94 3.73
N LEU A 247 22.50 8.01 2.43
CA LEU A 247 21.83 6.94 1.69
C LEU A 247 22.66 5.64 1.67
N ASN A 248 23.97 5.74 1.48
CA ASN A 248 24.85 4.58 1.53
C ASN A 248 24.96 3.98 2.94
N ALA A 249 24.92 4.80 3.99
CA ALA A 249 24.84 4.30 5.36
C ALA A 249 23.52 3.55 5.60
N GLY A 250 22.39 4.07 5.09
CA GLY A 250 21.09 3.39 5.12
C GLY A 250 21.10 2.07 4.34
N LYS A 251 21.72 2.03 3.15
CA LYS A 251 21.94 0.81 2.38
C LYS A 251 22.71 -0.24 3.19
N ALA A 252 23.85 0.14 3.78
CA ALA A 252 24.67 -0.77 4.59
C ALA A 252 23.88 -1.33 5.79
N TRP A 253 23.07 -0.50 6.43
CA TRP A 253 22.18 -0.94 7.49
C TRP A 253 21.13 -1.94 7.01
N LEU A 254 20.43 -1.68 5.89
CA LEU A 254 19.50 -2.63 5.30
C LEU A 254 20.19 -3.96 4.97
N GLN A 255 21.38 -3.93 4.39
CA GLN A 255 22.15 -5.12 4.06
C GLN A 255 22.63 -5.89 5.31
N SER A 256 22.78 -5.24 6.47
CA SER A 256 23.06 -5.94 7.72
C SER A 256 21.88 -6.80 8.21
N HIS A 257 20.65 -6.37 7.93
CA HIS A 257 19.43 -7.14 8.24
C HIS A 257 19.01 -8.09 7.13
N PHE A 258 19.34 -7.77 5.87
CA PHE A 258 19.01 -8.53 4.68
C PHE A 258 20.26 -8.80 3.82
N PRO A 259 21.18 -9.68 4.26
CA PRO A 259 22.50 -9.83 3.63
C PRO A 259 22.48 -10.29 2.16
N GLN A 260 21.39 -10.96 1.73
CA GLN A 260 21.28 -11.47 0.37
C GLN A 260 20.46 -10.55 -0.55
N LEU A 261 19.93 -9.45 -0.01
CA LEU A 261 19.12 -8.51 -0.78
C LEU A 261 20.04 -7.58 -1.59
N ASP A 262 19.81 -7.52 -2.89
CA ASP A 262 20.44 -6.50 -3.73
C ASP A 262 19.75 -5.15 -3.46
N VAL A 263 20.49 -4.19 -2.93
CA VAL A 263 20.00 -2.85 -2.58
C VAL A 263 20.79 -1.81 -3.37
N SER A 264 20.07 -1.02 -4.15
CA SER A 264 20.60 0.19 -4.80
C SER A 264 20.07 1.45 -4.13
N VAL A 265 20.79 2.56 -4.26
CA VAL A 265 20.37 3.88 -3.77
C VAL A 265 20.48 4.89 -4.90
N GLU A 266 19.46 5.72 -5.03
CA GLU A 266 19.39 6.77 -6.04
C GLU A 266 18.97 8.09 -5.41
N LEU A 267 19.69 9.16 -5.77
CA LEU A 267 19.32 10.53 -5.45
C LEU A 267 18.88 11.22 -6.76
N LEU A 268 17.59 11.56 -6.83
CA LEU A 268 16.94 12.04 -8.03
C LEU A 268 16.59 13.54 -7.88
N ASP A 269 16.79 14.30 -8.93
CA ASP A 269 16.34 15.69 -8.97
C ASP A 269 14.85 15.77 -9.30
N GLY A 270 14.10 16.53 -8.51
CA GLY A 270 12.69 16.77 -8.76
C GLY A 270 11.81 16.76 -7.52
N PRO A 271 10.52 17.12 -7.65
CA PRO A 271 9.56 16.99 -6.56
C PRO A 271 9.33 15.52 -6.19
N PRO A 272 9.34 15.14 -4.90
CA PRO A 272 9.24 13.74 -4.47
C PRO A 272 7.96 13.04 -4.97
N VAL A 273 6.86 13.76 -5.11
CA VAL A 273 5.61 13.21 -5.63
C VAL A 273 5.77 12.78 -7.09
N GLU A 274 6.37 13.61 -7.94
CA GLU A 274 6.56 13.33 -9.37
C GLU A 274 7.53 12.17 -9.58
N VAL A 275 8.66 12.16 -8.86
CA VAL A 275 9.66 11.08 -8.89
C VAL A 275 9.00 9.73 -8.58
N LEU A 276 8.24 9.65 -7.49
CA LEU A 276 7.62 8.40 -7.06
C LEU A 276 6.41 7.99 -7.91
N ILE A 277 5.68 8.93 -8.51
CA ILE A 277 4.66 8.62 -9.52
C ILE A 277 5.33 7.98 -10.75
N GLU A 278 6.45 8.53 -11.20
CA GLU A 278 7.18 7.96 -12.34
C GLU A 278 7.71 6.56 -12.00
N ALA A 279 8.34 6.39 -10.83
CA ALA A 279 8.74 5.06 -10.35
C ALA A 279 7.57 4.06 -10.31
N SER A 280 6.37 4.49 -9.91
CA SER A 280 5.19 3.62 -9.86
C SER A 280 4.72 3.12 -11.23
N ARG A 281 5.16 3.72 -12.32
CA ARG A 281 4.80 3.29 -13.69
C ARG A 281 5.43 1.96 -14.07
N THR A 282 6.64 1.73 -13.61
CA THR A 282 7.44 0.56 -14.01
C THR A 282 7.77 -0.36 -12.85
N ALA A 283 7.91 0.13 -11.62
CA ALA A 283 8.20 -0.70 -10.46
C ALA A 283 7.11 -1.73 -10.17
N GLU A 284 7.49 -2.87 -9.64
CA GLU A 284 6.58 -3.90 -9.13
C GLU A 284 5.73 -3.38 -7.96
N LEU A 285 6.35 -2.63 -7.06
CA LEU A 285 5.73 -2.04 -5.88
C LEU A 285 6.49 -0.79 -5.45
N VAL A 286 5.77 0.29 -5.14
CA VAL A 286 6.32 1.48 -4.48
C VAL A 286 5.92 1.46 -3.01
N VAL A 287 6.88 1.68 -2.11
CA VAL A 287 6.67 1.66 -0.65
C VAL A 287 6.95 3.03 -0.05
N LEU A 288 6.06 3.49 0.80
CA LEU A 288 6.13 4.81 1.45
C LEU A 288 5.75 4.71 2.92
N GLY A 289 6.28 5.59 3.76
CA GLY A 289 5.72 5.83 5.10
C GLY A 289 4.43 6.66 5.03
N THR A 290 3.66 6.66 6.10
CA THR A 290 2.47 7.53 6.21
C THR A 290 2.85 9.00 6.19
N ARG A 291 3.96 9.39 6.81
CA ARG A 291 4.46 10.76 6.95
C ARG A 291 5.95 10.85 6.64
N GLY A 292 6.45 12.06 6.48
CA GLY A 292 7.86 12.39 6.33
C GLY A 292 8.27 13.57 7.23
N ARG A 293 9.45 14.14 7.00
CA ARG A 293 10.04 15.25 7.79
C ARG A 293 9.16 16.51 7.85
N GLY A 294 8.34 16.79 6.83
CA GLY A 294 7.53 18.03 6.72
C GLY A 294 6.13 17.94 7.31
N GLY A 295 5.78 16.88 8.06
CA GLY A 295 4.43 16.65 8.55
C GLY A 295 4.01 17.67 9.62
N PHE A 296 2.95 18.45 9.34
CA PHE A 296 2.30 19.25 10.37
C PHE A 296 1.71 18.34 11.45
N ALA A 297 1.90 18.71 12.72
CA ALA A 297 1.27 18.01 13.83
C ALA A 297 -0.26 17.98 13.63
N GLY A 298 -0.82 16.77 13.57
CA GLY A 298 -2.27 16.55 13.33
C GLY A 298 -2.62 16.04 11.94
N MET A 299 -1.71 16.03 10.94
CA MET A 299 -1.95 15.36 9.67
C MET A 299 -1.61 13.88 9.80
N LEU A 300 -2.57 13.01 9.43
CA LEU A 300 -2.42 11.56 9.50
C LEU A 300 -1.67 10.97 8.30
N LEU A 301 -1.72 11.64 7.15
CA LEU A 301 -1.02 11.26 5.93
C LEU A 301 -0.22 12.44 5.39
N GLY A 302 1.04 12.23 5.03
CA GLY A 302 1.94 13.25 4.49
C GLY A 302 1.56 13.65 3.07
N SER A 303 1.96 14.86 2.67
CA SER A 303 1.67 15.40 1.32
C SER A 303 2.24 14.54 0.20
N THR A 304 3.44 13.98 0.38
CA THR A 304 4.06 13.06 -0.60
C THR A 304 3.25 11.78 -0.73
N SER A 305 2.94 11.11 0.37
CA SER A 305 2.18 9.85 0.36
C SER A 305 0.79 10.08 -0.22
N GLN A 306 0.12 11.17 0.16
CA GLN A 306 -1.18 11.54 -0.41
C GLN A 306 -1.08 11.83 -1.91
N GLY A 307 -0.10 12.61 -2.34
CA GLY A 307 0.11 12.96 -3.77
C GLY A 307 0.39 11.72 -4.61
N VAL A 308 1.23 10.81 -4.13
CA VAL A 308 1.54 9.55 -4.82
C VAL A 308 0.29 8.67 -4.93
N LEU A 309 -0.45 8.45 -3.83
CA LEU A 309 -1.68 7.65 -3.86
C LEU A 309 -2.74 8.17 -4.83
N HIS A 310 -2.81 9.49 -5.03
CA HIS A 310 -3.74 10.09 -5.98
C HIS A 310 -3.38 9.85 -7.45
N HIS A 311 -2.10 9.71 -7.76
CA HIS A 311 -1.60 9.76 -9.14
C HIS A 311 -0.79 8.53 -9.57
N ALA A 312 -0.47 7.63 -8.64
CA ALA A 312 0.30 6.41 -8.92
C ALA A 312 -0.29 5.58 -10.05
N LYS A 313 0.57 4.94 -10.80
CA LYS A 313 0.25 4.09 -11.94
C LYS A 313 0.39 2.60 -11.64
N GLY A 314 1.11 2.25 -10.58
CA GLY A 314 1.28 0.91 -10.05
C GLY A 314 0.90 0.81 -8.57
N PRO A 315 0.98 -0.38 -7.98
CA PRO A 315 0.63 -0.61 -6.58
C PRO A 315 1.51 0.22 -5.63
N VAL A 316 0.89 0.83 -4.63
CA VAL A 316 1.57 1.62 -3.60
C VAL A 316 1.26 1.04 -2.22
N LEU A 317 2.29 0.66 -1.50
CA LEU A 317 2.23 0.21 -0.11
C LEU A 317 2.54 1.39 0.81
N VAL A 318 1.60 1.72 1.69
CA VAL A 318 1.81 2.72 2.75
C VAL A 318 1.99 1.99 4.08
N VAL A 319 3.09 2.28 4.74
CA VAL A 319 3.49 1.65 6.00
C VAL A 319 3.11 2.57 7.16
N PRO A 320 2.25 2.12 8.11
CA PRO A 320 1.90 2.90 9.26
C PRO A 320 3.08 3.04 10.23
N ASP A 321 2.99 4.04 11.08
CA ASP A 321 3.92 4.21 12.19
C ASP A 321 3.75 3.07 13.19
N ARG A 322 4.81 2.29 13.42
CA ARG A 322 4.82 1.18 14.39
C ARG A 322 6.22 0.99 14.94
N GLU A 323 6.29 0.42 16.12
CA GLU A 323 7.57 0.04 16.73
C GLU A 323 8.16 -1.19 16.03
N ASP A 324 9.46 -1.13 15.76
CA ASP A 324 10.26 -2.27 15.30
C ASP A 324 11.61 -2.26 16.02
N PRO A 325 12.00 -3.38 16.67
CA PRO A 325 13.25 -3.45 17.40
C PRO A 325 14.48 -3.13 16.55
N ARG A 326 14.45 -3.37 15.25
CA ARG A 326 15.53 -3.07 14.31
C ARG A 326 15.81 -1.56 14.16
N LEU A 327 14.81 -0.73 14.48
CA LEU A 327 14.96 0.74 14.43
C LEU A 327 15.69 1.32 15.63
N THR A 328 15.89 0.54 16.70
CA THR A 328 16.61 1.00 17.91
C THR A 328 18.12 1.11 17.69
N ASP A 329 18.65 0.49 16.66
CA ASP A 329 20.09 0.51 16.33
C ASP A 329 20.47 1.79 15.56
N ARG A 330 20.26 2.95 16.21
CA ARG A 330 20.54 4.28 15.63
C ARG A 330 22.03 4.56 15.43
N ALA A 331 22.90 3.85 16.11
CA ALA A 331 24.34 4.11 16.08
C ALA A 331 24.96 3.94 14.67
N ASN A 332 24.31 3.17 13.80
CA ASN A 332 24.80 2.86 12.46
C ASN A 332 24.33 3.84 11.36
N PHE A 333 23.48 4.85 11.68
CA PHE A 333 22.91 5.75 10.67
C PHE A 333 23.68 7.06 10.45
N GLY A 334 24.81 7.27 11.11
CA GLY A 334 25.50 8.55 11.06
C GLY A 334 24.74 9.68 11.80
N PRO A 335 25.33 10.85 11.96
CA PRO A 335 24.69 11.96 12.65
C PRO A 335 23.43 12.39 11.89
N MET A 336 22.29 12.34 12.56
CA MET A 336 21.09 13.02 12.06
C MET A 336 21.42 14.51 12.00
N ALA A 337 21.36 15.11 10.82
CA ALA A 337 21.36 16.56 10.72
C ALA A 337 20.18 17.10 11.55
N ALA A 338 20.49 17.92 12.54
CA ALA A 338 19.53 18.53 13.45
C ALA A 338 18.60 19.51 12.72
#